data_8819915ee5fb9ea1cae2d0640c9ab516
#
_entry.id   8819915ee5fb9ea1cae2d0640c9ab516
#
_cell.length_a   1.000
_cell.length_b   1.000
_cell.length_c   1.000
_cell.angle_alpha   90.00
_cell.angle_beta   90.00
_cell.angle_gamma   90.00
#
_symmetry.space_group_name_H-M   'P 1'
#
loop_
_entity.id
_entity.type
_entity.pdbx_description
1 polymer ?
#
loop_
_entity_poly.entity_id
_entity_poly.type
_entity_poly.pdbx_seq_one_letter_code
_entity_poly.pdbx_strand_id
1 'polypeptide(L)'
;MMESGEAGRSTILDQDSLECRFFVSYSGVKLPFNLVNAIAPDALSNRNTFIRAWFDRAGMLSGFDKLVYGEVELSHRYEYHGNGRLRRAEIVMLDEEPVAMSFDETGSQLS
;
A
#
# COMPACT_ATOMS: atom_id res chain seq x y z
N MET A 1 16.70 8.16 25.44
CA MET A 1 16.53 7.79 24.87
C MET A 1 16.32 7.63 24.45
N MET A 2 16.07 7.71 24.48
CA MET A 2 15.78 7.38 23.93
C MET A 2 15.35 7.16 23.74
N GLU A 3 15.05 7.40 23.82
CA GLU A 3 14.67 6.98 23.52
C GLU A 3 14.24 6.60 23.28
N SER A 4 13.89 6.68 23.46
CA SER A 4 13.48 6.08 23.10
C SER A 4 12.98 5.47 22.96
N GLY A 5 12.54 5.07 23.03
CA GLY A 5 12.15 4.31 22.93
C GLY A 5 11.44 3.80 22.80
N GLU A 6 10.84 3.84 22.99
CA GLU A 6 10.36 3.23 22.81
C GLU A 6 9.26 2.48 22.34
N ALA A 7 8.15 2.24 22.77
CA ALA A 7 7.18 1.26 22.55
C ALA A 7 6.61 1.34 21.15
N GLY A 8 6.22 2.46 20.69
CA GLY A 8 5.77 2.64 19.33
C GLY A 8 6.85 2.46 18.28
N ARG A 9 8.03 2.18 18.73
CA ARG A 9 9.15 2.09 17.81
C ARG A 9 9.06 0.97 16.81
N SER A 10 8.47 -0.16 17.16
CA SER A 10 8.39 -1.25 16.20
C SER A 10 7.61 -0.83 14.97
N THR A 11 6.55 -0.06 15.15
CA THR A 11 5.78 0.45 14.02
C THR A 11 6.61 1.41 13.17
N ILE A 12 7.37 2.28 13.83
CA ILE A 12 8.24 3.22 13.13
C ILE A 12 9.29 2.47 12.33
N LEU A 13 9.86 1.42 12.91
CA LEU A 13 10.88 0.63 12.21
C LEU A 13 10.30 -0.05 10.99
N ASP A 14 9.06 -0.55 11.09
CA ASP A 14 8.42 -1.16 9.94
C ASP A 14 8.24 -0.15 8.81
N GLN A 15 7.84 1.06 9.13
CA GLN A 15 7.70 2.11 8.13
C GLN A 15 9.04 2.48 7.52
N ASP A 16 10.08 2.53 8.34
CA ASP A 16 11.41 2.86 7.85
C ASP A 16 11.93 1.82 6.86
N SER A 17 11.44 0.58 6.94
CA SER A 17 11.87 -0.47 6.03
C SER A 17 11.10 -0.47 4.73
N LEU A 18 10.11 0.40 4.58
CA LEU A 18 9.32 0.50 3.36
C LEU A 18 9.88 1.56 2.44
N GLU A 19 9.87 1.27 1.16
CA GLU A 19 10.25 2.24 0.14
C GLU A 19 8.99 2.89 -0.41
N CYS A 20 8.95 4.23 -0.39
CA CYS A 20 7.81 4.98 -0.91
C CYS A 20 8.08 5.42 -2.33
N ARG A 21 7.15 5.13 -3.25
CA ARG A 21 7.27 5.50 -4.66
C ARG A 21 5.94 6.03 -5.16
N PHE A 22 6.00 6.77 -6.26
CA PHE A 22 4.81 7.43 -6.80
C PHE A 22 4.54 6.98 -8.23
N PHE A 23 3.25 6.91 -8.57
CA PHE A 23 2.81 6.42 -9.88
C PHE A 23 1.62 7.23 -10.38
N VAL A 24 1.42 7.19 -11.69
CA VAL A 24 0.29 7.91 -12.31
C VAL A 24 -1.03 7.22 -11.96
N SER A 25 -1.07 5.90 -12.03
CA SER A 25 -2.33 5.17 -11.92
C SER A 25 -2.07 3.72 -11.53
N TYR A 26 -3.13 2.94 -11.54
CA TYR A 26 -3.04 1.49 -11.31
C TYR A 26 -3.93 0.78 -12.33
N SER A 27 -3.70 -0.51 -12.51
CA SER A 27 -4.51 -1.35 -13.37
C SER A 27 -4.62 -2.74 -12.78
N GLY A 28 -5.58 -3.50 -13.24
CA GLY A 28 -5.77 -4.87 -12.84
C GLY A 28 -7.14 -5.11 -12.23
N VAL A 29 -7.59 -6.36 -12.35
CA VAL A 29 -8.85 -6.79 -11.73
C VAL A 29 -8.61 -7.71 -10.56
N LYS A 30 -7.38 -8.24 -10.42
CA LYS A 30 -6.99 -9.09 -9.32
C LYS A 30 -6.09 -8.33 -8.37
N LEU A 31 -6.18 -8.67 -7.10
CA LEU A 31 -5.31 -8.09 -6.09
C LEU A 31 -4.01 -8.88 -5.99
N PRO A 32 -2.90 -8.24 -5.73
CA PRO A 32 -2.74 -6.78 -5.64
C PRO A 32 -2.76 -6.14 -7.02
N PHE A 33 -3.20 -4.89 -7.08
CA PHE A 33 -3.23 -4.18 -8.35
C PHE A 33 -1.81 -3.86 -8.82
N ASN A 34 -1.67 -3.64 -10.13
CA ASN A 34 -0.41 -3.22 -10.73
C ASN A 34 -0.37 -1.70 -10.80
N LEU A 35 0.79 -1.15 -10.46
CA LEU A 35 0.98 0.30 -10.51
C LEU A 35 1.59 0.67 -11.86
N VAL A 36 1.16 1.79 -12.42
CA VAL A 36 1.45 2.16 -13.79
C VAL A 36 2.12 3.52 -13.83
N ASN A 37 3.20 3.60 -14.59
CA ASN A 37 3.91 4.85 -14.91
C ASN A 37 4.46 5.55 -13.66
N ALA A 38 5.66 5.15 -13.25
CA ALA A 38 6.34 5.76 -12.10
C ALA A 38 6.54 7.26 -12.33
N ILE A 39 6.44 8.02 -11.24
CA ILE A 39 6.61 9.47 -11.26
C ILE A 39 7.75 9.84 -10.34
N ALA A 40 8.66 10.68 -10.80
CA ALA A 40 9.70 11.23 -9.93
C ALA A 40 9.06 12.15 -8.89
N PRO A 41 9.56 12.15 -7.64
CA PRO A 41 8.96 12.98 -6.59
C PRO A 41 8.85 14.46 -6.94
N ASP A 42 9.81 14.99 -7.69
CA ASP A 42 9.79 16.41 -8.04
C ASP A 42 8.74 16.75 -9.11
N ALA A 43 8.12 15.74 -9.72
CA ALA A 43 7.06 15.96 -10.71
C ALA A 43 5.68 16.00 -10.08
N LEU A 44 5.57 15.72 -8.78
CA LEU A 44 4.26 15.63 -8.11
C LEU A 44 3.56 16.97 -7.99
N SER A 45 4.30 18.06 -7.92
CA SER A 45 3.73 19.40 -7.71
C SER A 45 2.81 19.81 -8.85
N ASN A 46 2.92 19.17 -10.01
CA ASN A 46 2.08 19.49 -11.17
C ASN A 46 0.91 18.54 -11.33
N ARG A 47 0.66 17.69 -10.33
CA ARG A 47 -0.38 16.69 -10.44
C ARG A 47 -1.42 16.82 -9.35
N ASN A 48 -2.67 16.78 -9.75
CA ASN A 48 -3.80 16.76 -8.80
C ASN A 48 -4.17 15.34 -8.37
N THR A 49 -3.77 14.36 -9.15
CA THR A 49 -4.09 12.95 -8.89
C THR A 49 -2.85 12.11 -9.10
N PHE A 50 -2.53 11.28 -8.12
CA PHE A 50 -1.42 10.34 -8.23
C PHE A 50 -1.56 9.24 -7.19
N ILE A 51 -0.74 8.19 -7.36
CA ILE A 51 -0.68 7.05 -6.43
C ILE A 51 0.59 7.19 -5.60
N ARG A 52 0.46 7.03 -4.29
CA ARG A 52 1.59 6.94 -3.36
C ARG A 52 1.63 5.52 -2.85
N ALA A 53 2.74 4.82 -3.09
CA ALA A 53 2.82 3.39 -2.82
C ALA A 53 4.02 3.07 -1.94
N TRP A 54 3.91 1.97 -1.19
CA TRP A 54 4.98 1.49 -0.32
C TRP A 54 5.33 0.05 -0.70
N PHE A 55 6.64 -0.22 -0.77
CA PHE A 55 7.16 -1.55 -1.08
C PHE A 55 8.03 -2.01 0.08
N ASP A 56 7.94 -3.29 0.41
CA ASP A 56 8.76 -3.84 1.49
C ASP A 56 10.16 -4.17 1.01
N ARG A 57 10.98 -4.72 1.90
CA ARG A 57 12.37 -5.03 1.57
C ARG A 57 12.52 -6.05 0.47
N ALA A 58 11.53 -6.92 0.31
CA ALA A 58 11.53 -7.91 -0.76
C ALA A 58 11.03 -7.35 -2.08
N GLY A 59 10.62 -6.07 -2.09
CA GLY A 59 10.10 -5.45 -3.30
C GLY A 59 8.62 -5.70 -3.53
N MET A 60 7.93 -6.29 -2.55
CA MET A 60 6.50 -6.55 -2.67
C MET A 60 5.70 -5.31 -2.30
N LEU A 61 4.60 -5.09 -2.99
CA LEU A 61 3.73 -3.94 -2.73
C LEU A 61 2.98 -4.14 -1.42
N SER A 62 3.29 -3.32 -0.42
CA SER A 62 2.62 -3.37 0.89
C SER A 62 1.33 -2.59 0.91
N GLY A 63 1.18 -1.62 0.02
CA GLY A 63 -0.05 -0.85 -0.06
C GLY A 63 0.13 0.40 -0.88
N PHE A 64 -0.99 1.06 -1.15
CA PHE A 64 -0.94 2.34 -1.84
C PHE A 64 -2.15 3.18 -1.47
N ASP A 65 -2.01 4.48 -1.65
CA ASP A 65 -3.09 5.44 -1.57
C ASP A 65 -3.25 6.15 -2.90
N LYS A 66 -4.49 6.36 -3.31
CA LYS A 66 -4.78 7.24 -4.43
C LYS A 66 -5.15 8.60 -3.87
N LEU A 67 -4.38 9.61 -4.22
CA LEU A 67 -4.62 10.98 -3.77
C LEU A 67 -5.22 11.80 -4.89
N VAL A 68 -6.28 12.52 -4.55
CA VAL A 68 -6.99 13.41 -5.48
C VAL A 68 -7.08 14.76 -4.78
N TYR A 69 -6.41 15.76 -5.32
CA TYR A 69 -6.33 17.09 -4.72
C TYR A 69 -5.92 17.03 -3.25
N GLY A 70 -4.95 16.16 -2.96
CA GLY A 70 -4.40 16.05 -1.61
C GLY A 70 -5.20 15.19 -0.65
N GLU A 71 -6.33 14.65 -1.07
CA GLU A 71 -7.18 13.82 -0.23
C GLU A 71 -7.05 12.36 -0.63
N VAL A 72 -6.97 11.46 0.35
CA VAL A 72 -6.90 10.02 0.08
C VAL A 72 -8.30 9.53 -0.28
N GLU A 73 -8.48 9.16 -1.54
CA GLU A 73 -9.76 8.71 -2.07
C GLU A 73 -9.89 7.19 -1.98
N LEU A 74 -8.76 6.48 -2.09
CA LEU A 74 -8.73 5.03 -2.07
C LEU A 74 -7.43 4.60 -1.41
N SER A 75 -7.49 3.58 -0.57
CA SER A 75 -6.33 3.06 0.13
C SER A 75 -6.38 1.55 0.11
N HIS A 76 -5.28 0.92 -0.28
CA HIS A 76 -5.10 -0.53 -0.24
C HIS A 76 -3.96 -0.86 0.70
N ARG A 77 -4.12 -1.94 1.48
CA ARG A 77 -3.05 -2.47 2.33
C ARG A 77 -3.01 -3.98 2.12
N TYR A 78 -1.80 -4.51 1.91
CA TYR A 78 -1.61 -5.91 1.54
C TYR A 78 -0.68 -6.60 2.51
N GLU A 79 -0.98 -7.86 2.82
CA GLU A 79 -0.12 -8.75 3.57
C GLU A 79 0.03 -10.04 2.77
N TYR A 80 1.20 -10.67 2.89
CA TYR A 80 1.52 -11.84 2.08
C TYR A 80 1.88 -13.04 2.94
N HIS A 81 1.57 -14.23 2.42
CA HIS A 81 2.08 -15.47 2.97
C HIS A 81 3.58 -15.59 2.70
N GLY A 82 4.24 -16.51 3.40
CA GLY A 82 5.66 -16.72 3.18
C GLY A 82 6.01 -17.13 1.76
N ASN A 83 5.06 -17.71 1.04
CA ASN A 83 5.27 -18.11 -0.35
C ASN A 83 5.06 -16.97 -1.36
N GLY A 84 4.82 -15.75 -0.89
CA GLY A 84 4.64 -14.61 -1.76
C GLY A 84 3.22 -14.38 -2.25
N ARG A 85 2.30 -15.27 -1.93
CA ARG A 85 0.90 -15.08 -2.33
C ARG A 85 0.20 -14.16 -1.34
N LEU A 86 -0.77 -13.42 -1.84
CA LEU A 86 -1.54 -12.48 -1.02
C LEU A 86 -2.28 -13.23 0.08
N ARG A 87 -2.11 -12.79 1.32
CA ARG A 87 -2.80 -13.36 2.48
C ARG A 87 -4.00 -12.53 2.88
N ARG A 88 -3.86 -11.22 2.84
CA ARG A 88 -4.93 -10.31 3.26
C ARG A 88 -4.84 -9.01 2.49
N ALA A 89 -5.99 -8.46 2.13
CA ALA A 89 -6.09 -7.14 1.54
C ALA A 89 -7.14 -6.36 2.29
N GLU A 90 -6.82 -5.13 2.63
CA GLU A 90 -7.79 -4.20 3.21
C GLU A 90 -7.94 -3.02 2.27
N ILE A 91 -9.18 -2.70 1.91
CA ILE A 91 -9.50 -1.65 0.96
C ILE A 91 -10.41 -0.65 1.64
N VAL A 92 -9.99 0.61 1.63
CA VAL A 92 -10.75 1.71 2.22
C VAL A 92 -11.02 2.72 1.13
N MET A 93 -12.29 2.99 0.86
CA MET A 93 -12.70 4.03 -0.08
C MET A 93 -13.30 5.17 0.70
N LEU A 94 -13.12 6.38 0.18
CA LEU A 94 -13.64 7.58 0.80
C LEU A 94 -15.15 7.44 1.01
N ASP A 95 -15.58 7.75 2.24
CA ASP A 95 -16.99 7.73 2.64
C ASP A 95 -17.62 6.34 2.59
N GLU A 96 -16.80 5.27 2.59
CA GLU A 96 -17.32 3.90 2.60
C GLU A 96 -16.67 3.10 3.71
N GLU A 97 -17.33 2.02 4.09
CA GLU A 97 -16.82 1.13 5.12
C GLU A 97 -15.62 0.36 4.58
N PRO A 98 -14.62 0.13 5.43
CA PRO A 98 -13.48 -0.70 5.01
C PRO A 98 -13.93 -2.11 4.65
N VAL A 99 -13.26 -2.67 3.63
CA VAL A 99 -13.48 -4.04 3.20
C VAL A 99 -12.18 -4.80 3.38
N ALA A 100 -12.24 -5.96 4.04
CA ALA A 100 -11.07 -6.81 4.21
C ALA A 100 -11.35 -8.17 3.57
N MET A 101 -10.33 -8.69 2.87
CA MET A 101 -10.41 -9.99 2.24
C MET A 101 -9.20 -10.82 2.67
N SER A 102 -9.43 -12.10 2.90
CA SER A 102 -8.36 -13.02 3.29
C SER A 102 -8.29 -14.16 2.29
N PHE A 103 -7.08 -14.68 2.10
CA PHE A 103 -6.81 -15.72 1.12
C PHE A 103 -5.91 -16.77 1.75
N ASP A 104 -6.11 -18.03 1.36
CA ASP A 104 -5.21 -19.10 1.84
C ASP A 104 -3.93 -19.13 1.01
N GLU A 105 -3.05 -20.05 1.33
CA GLU A 105 -1.75 -20.13 0.68
C GLU A 105 -1.82 -20.56 -0.78
N THR A 106 -2.95 -21.09 -1.21
CA THR A 106 -3.15 -21.46 -2.61
C THR A 106 -3.77 -20.34 -3.42
N GLY A 107 -4.17 -19.24 -2.77
CA GLY A 107 -4.78 -18.11 -3.44
C GLY A 107 -6.29 -18.10 -3.41
N SER A 108 -6.91 -19.05 -2.74
CA SER A 108 -8.38 -19.10 -2.63
C SER A 108 -8.85 -18.13 -1.56
N GLN A 109 -9.89 -17.38 -1.88
CA GLN A 109 -10.45 -16.41 -0.94
C GLN A 109 -11.18 -17.14 0.19
N LEU A 110 -10.88 -16.72 1.43
CA LEU A 110 -11.44 -17.35 2.62
C LEU A 110 -12.76 -16.74 3.06
N SER A 111 -13.00 -15.50 2.70
CA SER A 111 -14.26 -14.86 3.09
C SER A 111 -14.52 -13.62 2.27
#